data_41ee6cc7b087c8136409c37589abf222
#
_entry.id   41ee6cc7b087c8136409c37589abf222
#
_cell.length_a   1.000
_cell.length_b   1.000
_cell.length_c   1.000
_cell.angle_alpha   90.00
_cell.angle_beta   90.00
_cell.angle_gamma   90.00
#
_symmetry.space_group_name_H-M   'P 1'
#
loop_
_entity.id
_entity.type
_entity.pdbx_description
1 polymer ?
#
loop_
_entity_poly.entity_id
_entity_poly.type
_entity_poly.pdbx_seq_one_letter_code
_entity_poly.pdbx_strand_id
1 'polypeptide(L)'
;AAKLKQSFNRYLFDNKRGVYIDGIGTDHASLHANMFPLAFGLVPEKQVARVMEFIRSRGMACSVYGSQFLLDAIYDAHDAGYGLRLLTSTGERSWYNMIRVGSTITLEAWDNKYKPNQDWNHAWGAAPANLIPRKLMGIEPLEPGFRKIRIKPQPGLLRSAEIKHPTIRGDVKASFTNNPGQSFQLEVTIPSNTSANIYLPFYSKGQTVQINGRPIKYKREGNFAVIENIASGKWLFTVER
;
A
#
# COMPACT_ATOMS: atom_id res chain seq x y z
N ALA A 1 -15.87 12.94 14.61
CA ALA A 1 -14.58 12.40 14.13
C ALA A 1 -13.40 13.25 14.59
N ALA A 2 -13.31 14.58 14.29
CA ALA A 2 -12.15 15.44 14.62
C ALA A 2 -11.80 15.48 16.11
N LYS A 3 -12.81 15.70 16.99
CA LYS A 3 -12.61 15.72 18.44
C LYS A 3 -12.06 14.38 18.97
N LEU A 4 -12.54 13.24 18.43
CA LEU A 4 -12.04 11.92 18.81
C LEU A 4 -10.58 11.75 18.39
N LYS A 5 -10.22 12.14 17.16
CA LYS A 5 -8.85 12.12 16.66
C LYS A 5 -7.91 12.97 17.54
N GLN A 6 -8.35 14.16 17.96
CA GLN A 6 -7.57 15.01 18.88
C GLN A 6 -7.35 14.34 20.24
N SER A 7 -8.42 13.81 20.85
CA SER A 7 -8.33 13.11 22.15
C SER A 7 -7.43 11.88 22.06
N PHE A 8 -7.57 11.07 20.99
CA PHE A 8 -6.73 9.91 20.74
C PHE A 8 -5.24 10.29 20.71
N ASN A 9 -4.89 11.30 19.92
CA ASN A 9 -3.50 11.79 19.84
C ASN A 9 -3.01 12.40 21.15
N ARG A 10 -3.87 13.09 21.89
CA ARG A 10 -3.52 13.72 23.17
C ARG A 10 -3.18 12.70 24.25
N TYR A 11 -3.97 11.63 24.35
CA TYR A 11 -3.89 10.70 25.49
C TYR A 11 -3.04 9.46 25.20
N LEU A 12 -2.91 9.06 23.95
CA LEU A 12 -2.25 7.80 23.58
C LEU A 12 -0.94 7.97 22.84
N PHE A 13 -0.59 9.18 22.37
CA PHE A 13 0.69 9.40 21.70
C PHE A 13 1.76 9.85 22.71
N ASP A 14 2.77 9.01 22.90
CA ASP A 14 3.98 9.33 23.66
C ASP A 14 4.92 10.18 22.80
N ASN A 15 4.91 11.49 23.03
CA ASN A 15 5.75 12.45 22.29
C ASN A 15 7.26 12.21 22.48
N LYS A 16 7.68 11.70 23.65
CA LYS A 16 9.09 11.43 23.96
C LYS A 16 9.60 10.27 23.13
N ARG A 17 8.85 9.16 23.10
CA ARG A 17 9.19 7.94 22.37
C ARG A 17 8.79 8.00 20.89
N GLY A 18 7.80 8.82 20.52
CA GLY A 18 7.25 8.94 19.17
C GLY A 18 6.39 7.77 18.73
N VAL A 19 5.70 7.15 19.68
CA VAL A 19 4.87 5.96 19.48
C VAL A 19 3.52 6.12 20.15
N TYR A 20 2.53 5.34 19.74
CA TYR A 20 1.30 5.17 20.48
C TYR A 20 1.43 4.06 21.52
N ILE A 21 0.96 4.33 22.73
CA ILE A 21 0.84 3.37 23.81
C ILE A 21 -0.50 2.64 23.76
N ASP A 22 -0.58 1.45 24.33
CA ASP A 22 -1.76 0.58 24.24
C ASP A 22 -2.97 1.14 25.03
N GLY A 23 -2.74 1.99 26.00
CA GLY A 23 -3.80 2.60 26.81
C GLY A 23 -3.26 3.60 27.83
N ILE A 24 -4.19 4.34 28.47
CA ILE A 24 -3.85 5.28 29.54
C ILE A 24 -3.35 4.47 30.75
N GLY A 25 -2.24 4.90 31.33
CA GLY A 25 -1.64 4.27 32.51
C GLY A 25 -0.67 3.11 32.22
N THR A 26 -0.36 2.86 30.94
CA THR A 26 0.70 1.93 30.55
C THR A 26 1.74 2.63 29.67
N ASP A 27 2.97 2.16 29.70
CA ASP A 27 4.06 2.56 28.80
C ASP A 27 4.30 1.51 27.68
N HIS A 28 3.53 0.42 27.69
CA HIS A 28 3.62 -0.59 26.64
C HIS A 28 3.09 -0.04 25.30
N ALA A 29 3.85 -0.32 24.23
CA ALA A 29 3.50 0.06 22.86
C ALA A 29 3.53 -1.19 21.95
N SER A 30 2.37 -1.63 21.52
CA SER A 30 2.27 -2.75 20.57
C SER A 30 2.36 -2.26 19.12
N LEU A 31 2.63 -3.21 18.20
CA LEU A 31 2.49 -2.95 16.77
C LEU A 31 1.07 -2.48 16.44
N HIS A 32 0.05 -3.09 17.06
CA HIS A 32 -1.37 -2.78 16.80
C HIS A 32 -1.73 -1.35 17.18
N ALA A 33 -1.25 -0.87 18.34
CA ALA A 33 -1.47 0.51 18.79
C ALA A 33 -0.84 1.54 17.83
N ASN A 34 0.09 1.14 16.98
CA ASN A 34 0.79 2.02 16.04
C ASN A 34 0.32 1.84 14.58
N MET A 35 0.09 0.60 14.12
CA MET A 35 -0.34 0.35 12.75
C MET A 35 -1.77 0.81 12.48
N PHE A 36 -2.72 0.60 13.41
CA PHE A 36 -4.11 1.02 13.20
C PHE A 36 -4.27 2.53 13.09
N PRO A 37 -3.71 3.35 14.00
CA PRO A 37 -3.78 4.79 13.83
C PRO A 37 -3.21 5.28 12.50
N LEU A 38 -2.13 4.65 12.03
CA LEU A 38 -1.53 5.00 10.76
C LEU A 38 -2.43 4.59 9.58
N ALA A 39 -2.92 3.35 9.57
CA ALA A 39 -3.84 2.84 8.53
C ALA A 39 -5.13 3.66 8.42
N PHE A 40 -5.63 4.19 9.55
CA PHE A 40 -6.86 4.99 9.58
C PHE A 40 -6.62 6.51 9.52
N GLY A 41 -5.41 6.96 9.22
CA GLY A 41 -5.08 8.38 9.05
C GLY A 41 -5.25 9.22 10.33
N LEU A 42 -5.09 8.60 11.50
CA LEU A 42 -5.14 9.31 12.79
C LEU A 42 -3.81 9.98 13.14
N VAL A 43 -2.69 9.41 12.66
CA VAL A 43 -1.35 9.93 12.92
C VAL A 43 -1.17 11.30 12.26
N PRO A 44 -0.74 12.35 13.00
CA PRO A 44 -0.35 13.61 12.39
C PRO A 44 0.84 13.43 11.44
N GLU A 45 0.84 14.11 10.31
CA GLU A 45 1.87 13.95 9.26
C GLU A 45 3.30 14.04 9.80
N LYS A 46 3.56 15.02 10.67
CA LYS A 46 4.88 15.21 11.32
C LYS A 46 5.34 14.04 12.20
N GLN A 47 4.46 13.12 12.57
CA GLN A 47 4.77 11.96 13.39
C GLN A 47 4.87 10.65 12.60
N VAL A 48 4.44 10.64 11.34
CA VAL A 48 4.39 9.43 10.50
C VAL A 48 5.76 8.75 10.43
N ALA A 49 6.84 9.51 10.25
CA ALA A 49 8.19 8.94 10.14
C ALA A 49 8.61 8.18 11.41
N ARG A 50 8.33 8.72 12.60
CA ARG A 50 8.66 8.09 13.89
C ARG A 50 7.82 6.83 14.14
N VAL A 51 6.51 6.91 13.86
CA VAL A 51 5.61 5.75 13.98
C VAL A 51 6.03 4.65 13.01
N MET A 52 6.44 5.00 11.79
CA MET A 52 6.95 4.04 10.81
C MET A 52 8.28 3.40 11.25
N GLU A 53 9.17 4.14 11.89
CA GLU A 53 10.40 3.58 12.47
C GLU A 53 10.08 2.49 13.50
N PHE A 54 9.14 2.76 14.40
CA PHE A 54 8.67 1.76 15.36
C PHE A 54 8.02 0.56 14.67
N ILE A 55 7.14 0.77 13.68
CA ILE A 55 6.49 -0.31 12.92
C ILE A 55 7.57 -1.19 12.24
N ARG A 56 8.60 -0.60 11.64
CA ARG A 56 9.70 -1.36 11.03
C ARG A 56 10.44 -2.22 12.05
N SER A 57 10.62 -1.75 13.27
CA SER A 57 11.30 -2.51 14.34
C SER A 57 10.52 -3.75 14.79
N ARG A 58 9.21 -3.80 14.50
CA ARG A 58 8.31 -4.90 14.90
C ARG A 58 8.10 -5.95 13.81
N GLY A 59 8.37 -5.64 12.57
CA GLY A 59 8.14 -6.56 11.45
C GLY A 59 6.69 -7.02 11.36
N MET A 60 6.46 -8.29 11.08
CA MET A 60 5.13 -8.92 10.99
C MET A 60 4.62 -9.39 12.37
N ALA A 61 4.74 -8.56 13.42
CA ALA A 61 4.32 -8.90 14.79
C ALA A 61 2.80 -8.76 14.99
N CYS A 62 2.01 -9.22 14.03
CA CYS A 62 0.54 -9.24 14.08
C CYS A 62 0.00 -10.58 13.58
N SER A 63 -1.30 -10.80 13.74
CA SER A 63 -1.99 -11.94 13.13
C SER A 63 -2.00 -11.84 11.60
N VAL A 64 -2.34 -12.94 10.93
CA VAL A 64 -2.57 -12.95 9.48
C VAL A 64 -3.62 -11.91 9.09
N TYR A 65 -4.72 -11.83 9.82
CA TYR A 65 -5.75 -10.80 9.63
C TYR A 65 -5.21 -9.37 9.82
N GLY A 66 -4.39 -9.16 10.88
CA GLY A 66 -3.78 -7.85 11.16
C GLY A 66 -2.83 -7.36 10.07
N SER A 67 -2.26 -8.26 9.28
CA SER A 67 -1.33 -7.93 8.21
C SER A 67 -1.93 -7.04 7.11
N GLN A 68 -3.25 -7.12 6.90
CA GLN A 68 -4.00 -6.23 5.99
C GLN A 68 -3.78 -4.77 6.39
N PHE A 69 -4.01 -4.45 7.66
CA PHE A 69 -3.89 -3.07 8.18
C PHE A 69 -2.44 -2.62 8.30
N LEU A 70 -1.53 -3.55 8.64
CA LEU A 70 -0.10 -3.25 8.67
C LEU A 70 0.41 -2.82 7.29
N LEU A 71 0.06 -3.56 6.25
CA LEU A 71 0.48 -3.25 4.89
C LEU A 71 -0.24 -2.02 4.33
N ASP A 72 -1.54 -1.81 4.63
CA ASP A 72 -2.22 -0.56 4.32
C ASP A 72 -1.46 0.64 4.90
N ALA A 73 -1.12 0.58 6.20
CA ALA A 73 -0.36 1.64 6.87
C ALA A 73 1.00 1.93 6.22
N ILE A 74 1.74 0.87 5.88
CA ILE A 74 3.07 0.97 5.27
C ILE A 74 3.02 1.62 3.88
N TYR A 75 2.08 1.17 3.02
CA TYR A 75 1.93 1.72 1.68
C TYR A 75 1.38 3.15 1.70
N ASP A 76 0.47 3.48 2.63
CA ASP A 76 -0.07 4.83 2.78
C ASP A 76 0.98 5.80 3.34
N ALA A 77 1.95 5.29 4.12
CA ALA A 77 3.15 6.03 4.52
C ALA A 77 4.24 6.08 3.42
N HIS A 78 3.96 5.59 2.22
CA HIS A 78 4.87 5.58 1.06
C HIS A 78 6.15 4.77 1.25
N ASP A 79 6.15 3.75 2.13
CA ASP A 79 7.27 2.83 2.32
C ASP A 79 7.06 1.50 1.56
N ALA A 80 6.84 1.62 0.25
CA ALA A 80 6.62 0.47 -0.62
C ALA A 80 7.75 -0.57 -0.58
N GLY A 81 8.99 -0.12 -0.37
CA GLY A 81 10.14 -1.03 -0.22
C GLY A 81 10.00 -1.94 0.99
N TYR A 82 9.54 -1.43 2.11
CA TYR A 82 9.27 -2.24 3.30
C TYR A 82 8.03 -3.13 3.13
N GLY A 83 6.96 -2.59 2.54
CA GLY A 83 5.76 -3.36 2.23
C GLY A 83 6.08 -4.58 1.35
N LEU A 84 6.86 -4.39 0.29
CA LEU A 84 7.30 -5.47 -0.59
C LEU A 84 8.15 -6.52 0.17
N ARG A 85 9.08 -6.09 1.04
CA ARG A 85 9.88 -7.02 1.86
C ARG A 85 9.01 -7.88 2.77
N LEU A 86 7.94 -7.34 3.36
CA LEU A 86 7.02 -8.13 4.18
C LEU A 86 6.20 -9.11 3.34
N LEU A 87 5.71 -8.69 2.17
CA LEU A 87 4.97 -9.56 1.24
C LEU A 87 5.82 -10.73 0.73
N THR A 88 7.11 -10.51 0.50
CA THR A 88 8.05 -11.51 -0.04
C THR A 88 8.90 -12.18 1.04
N SER A 89 8.61 -11.94 2.32
CA SER A 89 9.34 -12.55 3.44
C SER A 89 9.28 -14.06 3.41
N THR A 90 10.39 -14.70 3.73
CA THR A 90 10.50 -16.16 3.88
C THR A 90 10.58 -16.61 5.35
N GLY A 91 10.41 -15.68 6.29
CA GLY A 91 10.41 -15.95 7.74
C GLY A 91 9.15 -16.71 8.19
N GLU A 92 9.07 -17.01 9.47
CA GLU A 92 7.95 -17.78 10.03
C GLU A 92 6.58 -17.07 9.90
N ARG A 93 6.53 -15.75 10.11
CA ARG A 93 5.32 -14.96 9.95
C ARG A 93 5.27 -14.41 8.52
N SER A 94 5.02 -15.30 7.55
CA SER A 94 4.96 -14.94 6.13
C SER A 94 4.01 -15.88 5.38
N TRP A 95 3.53 -15.45 4.24
CA TRP A 95 2.75 -16.29 3.33
C TRP A 95 3.58 -17.44 2.75
N TYR A 96 4.90 -17.21 2.58
CA TYR A 96 5.81 -18.30 2.18
C TYR A 96 5.84 -19.43 3.20
N ASN A 97 5.76 -19.12 4.51
CA ASN A 97 5.69 -20.16 5.54
C ASN A 97 4.45 -21.04 5.41
N MET A 98 3.30 -20.49 5.02
CA MET A 98 2.09 -21.26 4.76
C MET A 98 2.32 -22.34 3.69
N ILE A 99 3.04 -21.97 2.60
CA ILE A 99 3.43 -22.92 1.55
C ILE A 99 4.42 -23.96 2.12
N ARG A 100 5.40 -23.51 2.87
CA ARG A 100 6.45 -24.38 3.46
C ARG A 100 5.90 -25.45 4.39
N VAL A 101 4.85 -25.14 5.15
CA VAL A 101 4.20 -26.12 6.04
C VAL A 101 3.18 -27.00 5.30
N GLY A 102 3.07 -26.88 3.97
CA GLY A 102 2.27 -27.76 3.11
C GLY A 102 0.87 -27.27 2.81
N SER A 103 0.53 -26.03 3.12
CA SER A 103 -0.79 -25.48 2.77
C SER A 103 -0.86 -25.10 1.28
N THR A 104 -1.99 -25.40 0.65
CA THR A 104 -2.32 -25.04 -0.73
C THR A 104 -3.22 -23.80 -0.82
N ILE A 105 -3.65 -23.28 0.32
CA ILE A 105 -4.50 -22.09 0.45
C ILE A 105 -4.06 -21.29 1.69
N THR A 106 -4.55 -20.08 1.84
CA THR A 106 -4.19 -19.24 2.98
C THR A 106 -4.74 -19.76 4.31
N LEU A 107 -3.90 -19.71 5.33
CA LEU A 107 -4.20 -20.15 6.69
C LEU A 107 -4.82 -19.03 7.53
N GLU A 108 -5.50 -19.40 8.61
CA GLU A 108 -6.00 -18.49 9.64
C GLU A 108 -4.88 -17.82 10.46
N ALA A 109 -3.83 -18.57 10.76
CA ALA A 109 -2.65 -18.11 11.49
C ALA A 109 -1.38 -18.40 10.69
N TRP A 110 -0.25 -17.77 11.06
CA TRP A 110 1.02 -17.93 10.35
C TRP A 110 1.60 -19.35 10.40
N ASP A 111 1.22 -20.13 11.44
CA ASP A 111 1.68 -21.49 11.66
C ASP A 111 0.83 -22.13 12.76
N ASN A 112 0.79 -23.48 12.82
CA ASN A 112 0.11 -24.25 13.88
C ASN A 112 0.64 -23.93 15.28
N LYS A 113 1.89 -23.52 15.42
CA LYS A 113 2.47 -23.14 16.71
C LYS A 113 1.85 -21.87 17.30
N TYR A 114 1.25 -21.01 16.47
CA TYR A 114 0.54 -19.80 16.93
C TYR A 114 -0.92 -20.08 17.25
N LYS A 115 -1.52 -21.07 16.57
CA LYS A 115 -2.89 -21.51 16.77
C LYS A 115 -3.01 -22.99 16.38
N PRO A 116 -2.88 -23.95 17.32
CA PRO A 116 -2.88 -25.38 17.01
C PRO A 116 -4.14 -25.90 16.32
N ASN A 117 -5.28 -25.24 16.57
CA ASN A 117 -6.59 -25.57 15.98
C ASN A 117 -7.00 -24.55 14.89
N GLN A 118 -6.05 -24.01 14.14
CA GLN A 118 -6.33 -23.06 13.07
C GLN A 118 -7.07 -23.71 11.90
N ASP A 119 -7.86 -22.91 11.20
CA ASP A 119 -8.41 -23.30 9.92
C ASP A 119 -7.33 -23.25 8.82
N TRP A 120 -7.25 -24.35 8.06
CA TRP A 120 -6.35 -24.48 6.92
C TRP A 120 -6.94 -23.94 5.62
N ASN A 121 -8.07 -23.27 5.69
CA ASN A 121 -8.76 -22.60 4.60
C ASN A 121 -9.43 -21.34 5.15
N HIS A 122 -8.69 -20.22 5.18
CA HIS A 122 -9.22 -19.00 5.78
C HIS A 122 -9.02 -17.78 4.88
N ALA A 123 -10.14 -17.17 4.49
CA ALA A 123 -10.18 -16.04 3.55
C ALA A 123 -9.39 -14.80 4.02
N TRP A 124 -9.33 -14.51 5.32
CA TRP A 124 -8.58 -13.34 5.81
C TRP A 124 -7.06 -13.46 5.61
N GLY A 125 -6.57 -14.68 5.35
CA GLY A 125 -5.18 -14.88 4.95
C GLY A 125 -4.84 -14.36 3.55
N ALA A 126 -5.86 -14.07 2.74
CA ALA A 126 -5.70 -13.58 1.37
C ALA A 126 -5.43 -12.06 1.27
N ALA A 127 -4.94 -11.42 2.34
CA ALA A 127 -4.58 -9.99 2.32
C ALA A 127 -3.75 -9.56 1.09
N PRO A 128 -2.76 -10.34 0.59
CA PRO A 128 -2.01 -9.97 -0.61
C PRO A 128 -2.89 -9.81 -1.86
N ALA A 129 -3.95 -10.61 -2.00
CA ALA A 129 -4.86 -10.51 -3.14
C ALA A 129 -5.64 -9.18 -3.18
N ASN A 130 -5.82 -8.56 -2.01
CA ASN A 130 -6.40 -7.22 -1.88
C ASN A 130 -5.33 -6.12 -2.04
N LEU A 131 -4.19 -6.29 -1.38
CA LEU A 131 -3.16 -5.24 -1.27
C LEU A 131 -2.33 -5.07 -2.55
N ILE A 132 -2.06 -6.14 -3.29
CA ILE A 132 -1.32 -6.05 -4.55
C ILE A 132 -2.09 -5.17 -5.56
N PRO A 133 -3.38 -5.39 -5.85
CA PRO A 133 -4.12 -4.51 -6.74
C PRO A 133 -4.21 -3.07 -6.21
N ARG A 134 -4.59 -2.90 -4.94
CA ARG A 134 -4.89 -1.56 -4.37
C ARG A 134 -3.66 -0.73 -4.06
N LYS A 135 -2.62 -1.34 -3.50
CA LYS A 135 -1.48 -0.59 -2.94
C LYS A 135 -0.24 -0.70 -3.80
N LEU A 136 0.17 -1.90 -4.21
CA LEU A 136 1.35 -2.07 -5.05
C LEU A 136 1.09 -1.56 -6.46
N MET A 137 -0.02 -2.00 -7.10
CA MET A 137 -0.43 -1.54 -8.43
C MET A 137 -1.23 -0.24 -8.38
N GLY A 138 -1.80 0.08 -7.22
CA GLY A 138 -2.41 1.36 -6.91
C GLY A 138 -3.79 1.59 -7.51
N ILE A 139 -4.53 0.54 -7.89
CA ILE A 139 -5.85 0.65 -8.50
C ILE A 139 -6.92 0.71 -7.41
N GLU A 140 -7.45 1.90 -7.16
CA GLU A 140 -8.49 2.13 -6.16
C GLU A 140 -9.62 3.00 -6.72
N PRO A 141 -10.89 2.74 -6.35
CA PRO A 141 -12.00 3.62 -6.71
C PRO A 141 -11.88 4.96 -5.96
N LEU A 142 -12.05 6.06 -6.68
CA LEU A 142 -12.24 7.41 -6.13
C LEU A 142 -13.72 7.77 -6.04
N GLU A 143 -14.55 7.13 -6.87
CA GLU A 143 -16.00 7.31 -6.87
C GLU A 143 -16.71 5.96 -6.91
N PRO A 144 -17.93 5.88 -6.36
CA PRO A 144 -18.70 4.64 -6.36
C PRO A 144 -18.81 4.01 -7.75
N GLY A 145 -18.76 2.67 -7.79
CA GLY A 145 -18.89 1.92 -9.02
C GLY A 145 -17.75 2.11 -10.00
N PHE A 146 -16.54 2.43 -9.53
CA PHE A 146 -15.36 2.64 -10.38
C PHE A 146 -15.57 3.69 -11.49
N ARG A 147 -16.44 4.67 -11.30
CA ARG A 147 -16.66 5.76 -12.28
C ARG A 147 -15.40 6.60 -12.44
N LYS A 148 -14.73 6.87 -11.34
CA LYS A 148 -13.40 7.47 -11.31
C LYS A 148 -12.47 6.60 -10.46
N ILE A 149 -11.26 6.37 -10.94
CA ILE A 149 -10.28 5.54 -10.27
C ILE A 149 -8.97 6.28 -10.06
N ARG A 150 -8.20 5.85 -9.10
CA ARG A 150 -6.79 6.18 -8.93
C ARG A 150 -5.95 5.02 -9.45
N ILE A 151 -4.89 5.31 -10.20
CA ILE A 151 -3.83 4.36 -10.52
C ILE A 151 -2.53 4.97 -10.00
N LYS A 152 -2.03 4.44 -8.88
CA LYS A 152 -0.87 4.95 -8.12
C LYS A 152 0.09 3.81 -7.80
N PRO A 153 0.86 3.30 -8.78
CA PRO A 153 1.82 2.24 -8.52
C PRO A 153 2.85 2.65 -7.47
N GLN A 154 3.14 1.73 -6.57
CA GLN A 154 4.18 1.89 -5.55
C GLN A 154 5.12 0.68 -5.61
N PRO A 155 6.00 0.62 -6.62
CA PRO A 155 6.78 -0.58 -6.95
C PRO A 155 7.86 -0.93 -5.93
N GLY A 156 8.30 0.02 -5.09
CA GLY A 156 9.49 -0.18 -4.28
C GLY A 156 10.70 -0.49 -5.17
N LEU A 157 11.34 -1.64 -4.95
CA LEU A 157 12.46 -2.14 -5.76
C LEU A 157 12.05 -3.08 -6.90
N LEU A 158 10.75 -3.33 -7.05
CA LEU A 158 10.25 -4.20 -8.11
C LEU A 158 10.50 -3.55 -9.48
N ARG A 159 11.09 -4.32 -10.40
CA ARG A 159 11.46 -3.82 -11.74
C ARG A 159 10.28 -3.78 -12.70
N SER A 160 9.35 -4.71 -12.56
CA SER A 160 8.16 -4.77 -13.39
C SER A 160 7.04 -5.51 -12.69
N ALA A 161 5.81 -5.17 -13.01
CA ALA A 161 4.63 -5.95 -12.67
C ALA A 161 3.51 -5.64 -13.65
N GLU A 162 2.58 -6.58 -13.78
CA GLU A 162 1.36 -6.39 -14.55
C GLU A 162 0.15 -6.93 -13.81
N ILE A 163 -1.00 -6.35 -14.06
CA ILE A 163 -2.27 -6.79 -13.50
C ILE A 163 -3.42 -6.57 -14.48
N LYS A 164 -4.36 -7.50 -14.43
CA LYS A 164 -5.71 -7.36 -14.96
C LYS A 164 -6.68 -7.36 -13.78
N HIS A 165 -7.22 -6.18 -13.45
CA HIS A 165 -8.13 -5.98 -12.32
C HIS A 165 -9.56 -5.84 -12.81
N PRO A 166 -10.45 -6.83 -12.53
CA PRO A 166 -11.84 -6.78 -12.94
C PRO A 166 -12.61 -5.72 -12.14
N THR A 167 -13.44 -4.95 -12.83
CA THR A 167 -14.37 -4.02 -12.21
C THR A 167 -15.77 -4.17 -12.83
N ILE A 168 -16.77 -3.57 -12.20
CA ILE A 168 -18.15 -3.57 -12.77
C ILE A 168 -18.25 -2.81 -14.09
N ARG A 169 -17.21 -2.05 -14.50
CA ARG A 169 -17.14 -1.30 -15.75
C ARG A 169 -16.27 -1.96 -16.81
N GLY A 170 -15.70 -3.11 -16.49
CA GLY A 170 -14.74 -3.84 -17.29
C GLY A 170 -13.36 -3.89 -16.64
N ASP A 171 -12.41 -4.51 -17.32
CA ASP A 171 -11.07 -4.72 -16.79
C ASP A 171 -10.23 -3.44 -16.84
N VAL A 172 -9.64 -3.09 -15.72
CA VAL A 172 -8.50 -2.18 -15.68
C VAL A 172 -7.24 -3.02 -15.86
N LYS A 173 -6.46 -2.74 -16.91
CA LYS A 173 -5.14 -3.37 -17.09
C LYS A 173 -4.07 -2.33 -16.78
N ALA A 174 -3.05 -2.72 -16.04
CA ALA A 174 -1.90 -1.89 -15.75
C ALA A 174 -0.64 -2.72 -15.75
N SER A 175 0.41 -2.23 -16.42
CA SER A 175 1.75 -2.80 -16.34
C SER A 175 2.77 -1.69 -16.19
N PHE A 176 3.82 -1.94 -15.42
CA PHE A 176 4.90 -0.97 -15.28
C PHE A 176 6.28 -1.59 -15.46
N THR A 177 7.22 -0.76 -15.93
CA THR A 177 8.66 -0.98 -15.84
C THR A 177 9.27 0.11 -15.00
N ASN A 178 10.10 -0.27 -14.03
CA ASN A 178 10.66 0.63 -13.03
C ASN A 178 12.20 0.47 -12.99
N ASN A 179 12.92 1.54 -13.28
CA ASN A 179 14.33 1.69 -12.99
C ASN A 179 14.46 2.68 -11.83
N PRO A 180 14.59 2.19 -10.56
CA PRO A 180 14.54 3.06 -9.39
C PRO A 180 15.53 4.24 -9.48
N GLY A 181 15.04 5.46 -9.29
CA GLY A 181 15.84 6.68 -9.37
C GLY A 181 16.13 7.19 -10.79
N GLN A 182 15.80 6.47 -11.84
CA GLN A 182 16.11 6.83 -13.23
C GLN A 182 14.86 7.05 -14.07
N SER A 183 14.05 6.00 -14.28
CA SER A 183 12.88 6.07 -15.14
C SER A 183 11.75 5.19 -14.63
N PHE A 184 10.53 5.56 -15.02
CA PHE A 184 9.34 4.78 -14.76
C PHE A 184 8.42 4.83 -15.99
N GLN A 185 7.96 3.67 -16.41
CA GLN A 185 6.98 3.54 -17.48
C GLN A 185 5.73 2.85 -16.96
N LEU A 186 4.55 3.35 -17.33
CA LEU A 186 3.27 2.78 -16.96
C LEU A 186 2.38 2.69 -18.20
N GLU A 187 1.99 1.49 -18.55
CA GLU A 187 0.97 1.24 -19.55
C GLU A 187 -0.36 0.90 -18.88
N VAL A 188 -1.45 1.56 -19.28
CA VAL A 188 -2.78 1.31 -18.70
C VAL A 188 -3.84 1.16 -19.77
N THR A 189 -4.83 0.31 -19.49
CA THR A 189 -6.11 0.27 -20.20
C THR A 189 -7.21 0.63 -19.21
N ILE A 190 -7.90 1.74 -19.47
CA ILE A 190 -9.03 2.25 -18.67
C ILE A 190 -10.32 1.85 -19.38
N PRO A 191 -11.24 1.13 -18.74
CA PRO A 191 -12.47 0.67 -19.36
C PRO A 191 -13.40 1.83 -19.72
N SER A 192 -14.37 1.58 -20.60
CA SER A 192 -15.37 2.57 -21.02
C SER A 192 -16.13 3.14 -19.82
N ASN A 193 -16.56 4.40 -19.93
CA ASN A 193 -17.27 5.13 -18.87
C ASN A 193 -16.52 5.23 -17.53
N THR A 194 -15.19 5.16 -17.57
CA THR A 194 -14.31 5.33 -16.43
C THR A 194 -13.28 6.41 -16.75
N SER A 195 -12.95 7.25 -15.77
CA SER A 195 -11.80 8.14 -15.82
C SER A 195 -10.79 7.79 -14.72
N ALA A 196 -9.54 8.16 -14.92
CA ALA A 196 -8.47 7.87 -13.95
C ALA A 196 -7.66 9.11 -13.59
N ASN A 197 -7.23 9.16 -12.32
CA ASN A 197 -6.11 9.98 -11.90
C ASN A 197 -4.86 9.08 -11.83
N ILE A 198 -3.83 9.44 -12.58
CA ILE A 198 -2.59 8.68 -12.72
C ILE A 198 -1.51 9.32 -11.87
N TYR A 199 -0.89 8.52 -11.03
CA TYR A 199 0.23 8.90 -10.16
C TYR A 199 1.48 8.15 -10.61
N LEU A 200 2.47 8.87 -11.09
CA LEU A 200 3.73 8.30 -11.56
C LEU A 200 4.82 8.56 -10.54
N PRO A 201 5.58 7.56 -10.09
CA PRO A 201 6.76 7.78 -9.25
C PRO A 201 7.70 8.81 -9.88
N PHE A 202 8.08 9.83 -9.10
CA PHE A 202 8.88 10.95 -9.57
C PHE A 202 10.11 11.10 -8.66
N TYR A 203 11.29 10.86 -9.20
CA TYR A 203 12.50 10.64 -8.41
C TYR A 203 13.35 11.89 -8.21
N SER A 204 13.40 12.80 -9.21
CA SER A 204 14.28 13.98 -9.13
C SER A 204 13.76 15.16 -9.95
N LYS A 205 14.23 16.36 -9.60
CA LYS A 205 14.04 17.56 -10.44
C LYS A 205 14.69 17.35 -11.80
N GLY A 206 14.06 17.85 -12.86
CA GLY A 206 14.57 17.74 -14.24
C GLY A 206 14.07 16.52 -15.01
N GLN A 207 13.26 15.64 -14.39
CA GLN A 207 12.58 14.59 -15.12
C GLN A 207 11.41 15.15 -15.93
N THR A 208 11.23 14.60 -17.13
CA THR A 208 10.08 14.88 -18.01
C THR A 208 9.01 13.82 -17.82
N VAL A 209 7.76 14.25 -17.91
CA VAL A 209 6.59 13.35 -17.88
C VAL A 209 5.92 13.42 -19.23
N GLN A 210 5.68 12.26 -19.83
CA GLN A 210 5.07 12.17 -21.15
C GLN A 210 3.86 11.24 -21.12
N ILE A 211 2.92 11.48 -22.03
CA ILE A 211 1.81 10.60 -22.36
C ILE A 211 1.84 10.30 -23.86
N ASN A 212 1.92 9.01 -24.23
CA ASN A 212 2.05 8.56 -25.61
C ASN A 212 3.19 9.29 -26.36
N GLY A 213 4.34 9.48 -25.71
CA GLY A 213 5.52 10.14 -26.27
C GLY A 213 5.44 11.69 -26.35
N ARG A 214 4.41 12.31 -25.81
CA ARG A 214 4.26 13.78 -25.81
C ARG A 214 4.37 14.32 -24.39
N PRO A 215 5.18 15.36 -24.16
CA PRO A 215 5.28 16.02 -22.86
C PRO A 215 3.91 16.52 -22.37
N ILE A 216 3.64 16.35 -21.07
CA ILE A 216 2.39 16.78 -20.46
C ILE A 216 2.64 17.57 -19.18
N LYS A 217 1.74 18.52 -18.90
CA LYS A 217 1.71 19.21 -17.60
C LYS A 217 1.17 18.29 -16.53
N TYR A 218 1.75 18.34 -15.35
CA TYR A 218 1.35 17.55 -14.20
C TYR A 218 1.39 18.39 -12.92
N LYS A 219 0.67 17.95 -11.90
CA LYS A 219 0.81 18.43 -10.53
C LYS A 219 1.84 17.58 -9.79
N ARG A 220 2.49 18.14 -8.80
CA ARG A 220 3.37 17.36 -7.92
C ARG A 220 2.72 17.15 -6.56
N GLU A 221 2.61 15.90 -6.15
CA GLU A 221 2.16 15.49 -4.83
C GLU A 221 3.21 14.56 -4.20
N GLY A 222 3.99 15.10 -3.27
CA GLY A 222 5.11 14.36 -2.66
C GLY A 222 6.09 13.87 -3.73
N ASN A 223 6.25 12.55 -3.80
CA ASN A 223 7.13 11.87 -4.77
C ASN A 223 6.38 11.38 -6.01
N PHE A 224 5.26 12.00 -6.36
CA PHE A 224 4.48 11.62 -7.53
C PHE A 224 4.23 12.82 -8.45
N ALA A 225 4.31 12.55 -9.76
CA ALA A 225 3.70 13.39 -10.79
C ALA A 225 2.25 12.92 -10.98
N VAL A 226 1.29 13.83 -10.88
CA VAL A 226 -0.14 13.53 -10.92
C VAL A 226 -0.78 14.12 -12.16
N ILE A 227 -1.44 13.27 -12.93
CA ILE A 227 -2.19 13.63 -14.12
C ILE A 227 -3.65 13.24 -13.87
N GLU A 228 -4.53 14.22 -13.85
CA GLU A 228 -5.93 14.02 -13.50
C GLU A 228 -6.82 13.81 -14.71
N ASN A 229 -7.94 13.11 -14.51
CA ASN A 229 -9.03 12.99 -15.46
C ASN A 229 -8.65 12.37 -16.82
N ILE A 230 -7.77 11.37 -16.80
CA ILE A 230 -7.46 10.59 -17.99
C ILE A 230 -8.69 9.77 -18.38
N ALA A 231 -9.13 9.93 -19.61
CA ALA A 231 -10.31 9.26 -20.15
C ALA A 231 -10.11 7.75 -20.37
N SER A 232 -11.18 7.03 -20.65
CA SER A 232 -11.13 5.64 -21.12
C SER A 232 -10.24 5.48 -22.35
N GLY A 233 -9.56 4.32 -22.46
CA GLY A 233 -8.64 4.03 -23.57
C GLY A 233 -7.35 3.39 -23.10
N LYS A 234 -6.39 3.29 -24.03
CA LYS A 234 -5.03 2.79 -23.77
C LYS A 234 -4.06 3.96 -23.72
N TRP A 235 -3.23 3.98 -22.70
CA TRP A 235 -2.30 5.08 -22.42
C TRP A 235 -0.94 4.55 -22.01
N LEU A 236 0.10 5.19 -22.52
CA LEU A 236 1.48 4.97 -22.11
C LEU A 236 2.02 6.24 -21.45
N PHE A 237 2.42 6.13 -20.20
CA PHE A 237 3.04 7.20 -19.41
C PHE A 237 4.52 6.88 -19.21
N THR A 238 5.38 7.88 -19.35
CA THR A 238 6.80 7.76 -19.04
C THR A 238 7.27 8.91 -18.15
N VAL A 239 8.20 8.59 -17.25
CA VAL A 239 8.96 9.53 -16.43
C VAL A 239 10.44 9.25 -16.68
N GLU A 240 11.13 10.17 -17.31
CA GLU A 240 12.52 10.00 -17.74
C GLU A 240 13.34 11.27 -17.43
N ARG A 241 14.68 11.12 -17.39
CA ARG A 241 15.61 12.25 -17.31
C ARG A 241 15.78 12.90 -18.65
#